data_ad6d4ee4ac6c2941405ad21a174c0fa1
#
_entry.id   ad6d4ee4ac6c2941405ad21a174c0fa1
#
_cell.length_a   1.000
_cell.length_b   1.000
_cell.length_c   1.000
_cell.angle_alpha   90.00
_cell.angle_beta   90.00
_cell.angle_gamma   90.00
#
_symmetry.space_group_name_H-M   'P 1'
#
loop_
_entity.id
_entity.type
_entity.pdbx_description
1 polymer ?
#
loop_
_entity_poly.entity_id
_entity_poly.type
_entity_poly.pdbx_seq_one_letter_code
_entity_poly.pdbx_strand_id
1 'polypeptide(L)'
;MALLKLGRLTGNKIYTEKSEETVKGFQAFMEDSPAAYTGLLATQSASSLSPTEAIFAGPKENAEFEGMWKTLHTDFRPNKVVIWNENGESTLPLAEGKSSSEPTVYLCQKGTCHPPVNTSKALDRLLERPQEIRLNIFDENKKNAQILGDEQNNFLNAMGQIFQQSGITGKPSGGKGKS
;
A
#
# COMPACT_ATOMS: atom_id res chain seq x y z
N MET A 1 1.00 6.29 11.67
CA MET A 1 1.63 5.00 11.31
C MET A 1 2.67 4.54 12.33
N ALA A 2 3.64 5.36 12.78
CA ALA A 2 4.67 4.94 13.75
C ALA A 2 4.08 4.48 15.10
N LEU A 3 3.20 5.26 15.69
CA LEU A 3 2.52 4.90 16.94
C LEU A 3 1.74 3.58 16.83
N LEU A 4 1.01 3.39 15.73
CA LEU A 4 0.28 2.14 15.49
C LEU A 4 1.22 0.92 15.48
N LYS A 5 2.35 1.01 14.79
CA LYS A 5 3.36 -0.06 14.77
C LYS A 5 4.02 -0.26 16.14
N LEU A 6 4.32 0.82 16.85
CA LEU A 6 4.90 0.75 18.19
C LEU A 6 3.95 0.07 19.18
N GLY A 7 2.66 0.41 19.13
CA GLY A 7 1.65 -0.26 19.94
C GLY A 7 1.58 -1.76 19.70
N ARG A 8 1.68 -2.18 18.44
CA ARG A 8 1.70 -3.60 18.06
C ARG A 8 2.98 -4.31 18.55
N LEU A 9 4.14 -3.67 18.39
CA LEU A 9 5.42 -4.23 18.84
C LEU A 9 5.48 -4.40 20.35
N THR A 10 5.07 -3.37 21.09
CA THR A 10 5.21 -3.34 22.55
C THR A 10 4.01 -3.91 23.30
N GLY A 11 2.89 -4.14 22.62
CA GLY A 11 1.62 -4.50 23.27
C GLY A 11 1.00 -3.36 24.09
N ASN A 12 1.61 -2.17 24.11
CA ASN A 12 1.12 -1.03 24.87
C ASN A 12 0.00 -0.30 24.12
N LYS A 13 -1.21 -0.44 24.62
CA LYS A 13 -2.43 0.13 24.04
C LYS A 13 -2.40 1.65 23.93
N ILE A 14 -1.67 2.34 24.80
CA ILE A 14 -1.57 3.81 24.79
C ILE A 14 -1.11 4.32 23.40
N TYR A 15 -0.17 3.64 22.78
CA TYR A 15 0.30 4.04 21.44
C TYR A 15 -0.74 3.85 20.35
N THR A 16 -1.52 2.77 20.43
CA THR A 16 -2.62 2.52 19.48
C THR A 16 -3.72 3.56 19.66
N GLU A 17 -4.14 3.81 20.90
CA GLU A 17 -5.14 4.81 21.24
C GLU A 17 -4.74 6.20 20.77
N LYS A 18 -3.48 6.60 20.99
CA LYS A 18 -2.98 7.89 20.50
C LYS A 18 -2.92 7.98 18.97
N SER A 19 -2.66 6.87 18.30
CA SER A 19 -2.73 6.81 16.83
C SER A 19 -4.16 7.02 16.34
N GLU A 20 -5.12 6.36 16.97
CA GLU A 20 -6.55 6.47 16.64
C GLU A 20 -7.11 7.86 16.94
N GLU A 21 -6.80 8.43 18.11
CA GLU A 21 -7.15 9.79 18.47
C GLU A 21 -6.62 10.82 17.45
N THR A 22 -5.38 10.63 17.00
CA THR A 22 -4.78 11.49 15.98
C THR A 22 -5.56 11.42 14.67
N VAL A 23 -5.82 10.22 14.16
CA VAL A 23 -6.58 10.03 12.92
C VAL A 23 -7.97 10.66 13.05
N LYS A 24 -8.65 10.40 14.17
CA LYS A 24 -9.99 10.93 14.45
C LYS A 24 -10.04 12.46 14.53
N GLY A 25 -9.01 13.07 15.15
CA GLY A 25 -8.91 14.52 15.25
C GLY A 25 -8.73 15.23 13.91
N PHE A 26 -8.20 14.52 12.89
CA PHE A 26 -8.03 15.06 11.55
C PHE A 26 -9.08 14.59 10.54
N GLN A 27 -10.10 13.88 10.97
CA GLN A 27 -11.08 13.26 10.06
C GLN A 27 -11.73 14.28 9.12
N ALA A 28 -12.25 15.39 9.63
CA ALA A 28 -12.87 16.42 8.79
C ALA A 28 -11.92 17.00 7.74
N PHE A 29 -10.65 17.18 8.09
CA PHE A 29 -9.63 17.66 7.15
C PHE A 29 -9.29 16.63 6.07
N MET A 30 -9.29 15.34 6.43
CA MET A 30 -9.08 14.25 5.48
C MET A 30 -10.23 14.10 4.50
N GLU A 31 -11.46 14.36 4.95
CA GLU A 31 -12.67 14.35 4.10
C GLU A 31 -12.67 15.54 3.12
N ASP A 32 -12.27 16.72 3.58
CA ASP A 32 -12.21 17.93 2.76
C ASP A 32 -11.07 17.89 1.74
N SER A 33 -9.90 17.41 2.15
CA SER A 33 -8.67 17.46 1.32
C SER A 33 -7.84 16.18 1.43
N PRO A 34 -8.34 15.03 0.94
CA PRO A 34 -7.71 13.72 1.16
C PRO A 34 -6.27 13.63 0.62
N ALA A 35 -5.98 14.32 -0.47
CA ALA A 35 -4.64 14.34 -1.07
C ALA A 35 -3.58 14.97 -0.17
N ALA A 36 -3.95 15.90 0.71
CA ALA A 36 -3.03 16.53 1.65
C ALA A 36 -2.73 15.63 2.87
N TYR A 37 -3.56 14.63 3.15
CA TYR A 37 -3.48 13.80 4.36
C TYR A 37 -3.27 12.31 4.07
N THR A 38 -2.60 11.98 2.97
CA THR A 38 -2.36 10.59 2.54
C THR A 38 -1.70 9.70 3.59
N GLY A 39 -0.79 10.27 4.41
CA GLY A 39 -0.15 9.56 5.53
C GLY A 39 -1.13 9.17 6.64
N LEU A 40 -2.13 9.99 6.94
CA LEU A 40 -3.18 9.69 7.91
C LEU A 40 -4.18 8.69 7.35
N LEU A 41 -4.56 8.82 6.08
CA LEU A 41 -5.40 7.84 5.37
C LEU A 41 -4.75 6.46 5.33
N ALA A 42 -3.45 6.40 5.06
CA ALA A 42 -2.69 5.14 5.14
C ALA A 42 -2.68 4.55 6.56
N THR A 43 -2.62 5.40 7.60
CA THR A 43 -2.68 4.97 9.00
C THR A 43 -4.06 4.44 9.35
N GLN A 44 -5.11 5.10 8.92
CA GLN A 44 -6.50 4.67 9.11
C GLN A 44 -6.75 3.31 8.43
N SER A 45 -6.31 3.17 7.18
CA SER A 45 -6.39 1.88 6.47
C SER A 45 -5.61 0.78 7.21
N ALA A 46 -4.40 1.07 7.69
CA ALA A 46 -3.60 0.10 8.42
C ALA A 46 -4.19 -0.29 9.79
N SER A 47 -4.92 0.61 10.46
CA SER A 47 -5.60 0.28 11.72
C SER A 47 -6.79 -0.66 11.52
N SER A 48 -7.48 -0.53 10.37
CA SER A 48 -8.64 -1.36 10.02
C SER A 48 -8.25 -2.75 9.49
N LEU A 49 -6.99 -2.92 9.07
CA LEU A 49 -6.48 -4.18 8.50
C LEU A 49 -5.63 -4.93 9.53
N SER A 50 -5.76 -6.25 9.53
CA SER A 50 -4.87 -7.11 10.32
C SER A 50 -3.42 -6.98 9.81
N PRO A 51 -2.44 -6.79 10.71
CA PRO A 51 -1.04 -6.76 10.33
C PRO A 51 -0.54 -8.13 9.87
N THR A 52 0.56 -8.12 9.12
CA THR A 52 1.43 -9.28 8.98
C THR A 52 2.54 -9.15 10.02
N GLU A 53 2.61 -10.06 10.97
CA GLU A 53 3.59 -10.08 12.04
C GLU A 53 4.57 -11.22 11.80
N ALA A 54 5.85 -10.89 11.62
CA ALA A 54 6.90 -11.87 11.35
C ALA A 54 7.98 -11.78 12.42
N ILE A 55 8.23 -12.87 13.12
CA ILE A 55 9.28 -12.97 14.09
C ILE A 55 10.34 -13.93 13.54
N PHE A 56 11.51 -13.39 13.24
CA PHE A 56 12.68 -14.15 12.83
C PHE A 56 13.44 -14.59 14.08
N ALA A 57 13.66 -15.87 14.21
CA ALA A 57 14.44 -16.46 15.29
C ALA A 57 15.68 -17.19 14.75
N GLY A 58 16.72 -17.27 15.56
CA GLY A 58 17.97 -17.93 15.21
C GLY A 58 19.01 -17.02 14.54
N PRO A 59 20.16 -17.59 14.13
CA PRO A 59 21.32 -16.85 13.67
C PRO A 59 21.05 -16.16 12.33
N LYS A 60 21.51 -14.91 12.23
CA LYS A 60 21.35 -14.06 11.05
C LYS A 60 22.32 -14.44 9.93
N GLU A 61 23.52 -14.88 10.29
CA GLU A 61 24.59 -15.25 9.36
C GLU A 61 24.32 -16.62 8.72
N ASN A 62 23.20 -16.71 8.01
CA ASN A 62 22.75 -17.92 7.35
C ASN A 62 22.01 -17.60 6.05
N ALA A 63 22.29 -18.34 4.99
CA ALA A 63 21.67 -18.12 3.68
C ALA A 63 20.13 -18.26 3.70
N GLU A 64 19.60 -19.20 4.49
CA GLU A 64 18.14 -19.35 4.63
C GLU A 64 17.50 -18.17 5.36
N PHE A 65 18.19 -17.59 6.37
CA PHE A 65 17.73 -16.36 7.02
C PHE A 65 17.61 -15.24 6.01
N GLU A 66 18.68 -15.00 5.23
CA GLU A 66 18.68 -13.97 4.19
C GLU A 66 17.60 -14.22 3.13
N GLY A 67 17.44 -15.47 2.70
CA GLY A 67 16.41 -15.88 1.76
C GLY A 67 15.00 -15.58 2.27
N MET A 68 14.69 -15.95 3.50
CA MET A 68 13.40 -15.67 4.14
C MET A 68 13.18 -14.17 4.37
N TRP A 69 14.24 -13.45 4.79
CA TRP A 69 14.20 -11.99 4.95
C TRP A 69 13.87 -11.29 3.62
N LYS A 70 14.54 -11.66 2.55
CA LYS A 70 14.29 -11.16 1.21
C LYS A 70 12.86 -11.49 0.75
N THR A 71 12.40 -12.71 0.96
CA THR A 71 11.05 -13.15 0.60
C THR A 71 9.98 -12.29 1.27
N LEU A 72 10.11 -12.01 2.58
CA LEU A 72 9.18 -11.15 3.32
C LEU A 72 9.19 -9.70 2.81
N HIS A 73 10.31 -9.22 2.27
CA HIS A 73 10.47 -7.83 1.85
C HIS A 73 10.29 -7.61 0.35
N THR A 74 10.10 -8.66 -0.44
CA THR A 74 9.86 -8.55 -1.89
C THR A 74 8.52 -7.87 -2.19
N ASP A 75 7.49 -8.19 -1.43
CA ASP A 75 6.17 -7.60 -1.63
C ASP A 75 5.97 -6.32 -0.80
N PHE A 76 5.23 -5.36 -1.36
CA PHE A 76 4.83 -4.17 -0.64
C PHE A 76 3.78 -4.51 0.42
N ARG A 77 4.21 -4.59 1.68
CA ARG A 77 3.36 -4.85 2.85
C ARG A 77 3.54 -3.75 3.89
N PRO A 78 2.89 -2.59 3.71
CA PRO A 78 3.09 -1.42 4.59
C PRO A 78 2.67 -1.67 6.04
N ASN A 79 1.75 -2.62 6.25
CA ASN A 79 1.19 -2.98 7.55
C ASN A 79 1.94 -4.14 8.23
N LYS A 80 3.14 -4.49 7.77
CA LYS A 80 3.94 -5.52 8.41
C LYS A 80 4.68 -4.99 9.64
N VAL A 81 4.82 -5.88 10.62
CA VAL A 81 5.66 -5.72 11.80
C VAL A 81 6.67 -6.85 11.81
N VAL A 82 7.95 -6.55 11.96
CA VAL A 82 9.03 -7.54 11.91
C VAL A 82 9.89 -7.41 13.14
N ILE A 83 10.19 -8.55 13.78
CA ILE A 83 11.08 -8.67 14.92
C ILE A 83 12.16 -9.67 14.56
N TRP A 84 13.38 -9.37 14.94
CA TRP A 84 14.45 -10.35 14.98
C TRP A 84 14.78 -10.70 16.43
N ASN A 85 14.68 -11.96 16.77
CA ASN A 85 14.88 -12.53 18.11
C ASN A 85 15.96 -13.63 18.02
N GLU A 86 17.21 -13.21 17.86
CA GLU A 86 18.34 -14.11 17.61
C GLU A 86 18.47 -15.22 18.68
N ASN A 87 18.54 -14.79 19.95
CA ASN A 87 18.84 -15.67 21.07
C ASN A 87 17.61 -15.99 21.95
N GLY A 88 16.41 -15.59 21.54
CA GLY A 88 15.22 -15.73 22.36
C GLY A 88 15.12 -14.70 23.51
N GLU A 89 15.97 -13.67 23.51
CA GLU A 89 16.08 -12.69 24.61
C GLU A 89 15.18 -11.47 24.43
N SER A 90 14.42 -11.41 23.33
CA SER A 90 13.54 -10.26 23.08
C SER A 90 12.43 -10.17 24.13
N THR A 91 12.32 -9.01 24.77
CA THR A 91 11.28 -8.69 25.76
C THR A 91 9.96 -8.23 25.11
N LEU A 92 9.89 -8.20 23.79
CA LEU A 92 8.69 -7.81 23.08
C LEU A 92 7.62 -8.91 23.13
N PRO A 93 6.37 -8.62 23.49
CA PRO A 93 5.31 -9.61 23.64
C PRO A 93 5.10 -10.50 22.42
N LEU A 94 5.26 -9.94 21.20
CA LEU A 94 5.17 -10.73 19.97
C LEU A 94 6.27 -11.77 19.80
N ALA A 95 7.42 -11.60 20.46
CA ALA A 95 8.56 -12.50 20.39
C ALA A 95 8.56 -13.55 21.52
N GLU A 96 7.65 -13.43 22.49
CA GLU A 96 7.57 -14.35 23.62
C GLU A 96 7.37 -15.79 23.15
N GLY A 97 8.20 -16.71 23.68
CA GLY A 97 8.17 -18.11 23.32
C GLY A 97 8.61 -18.46 21.90
N LYS A 98 9.13 -17.48 21.13
CA LYS A 98 9.56 -17.67 19.75
C LYS A 98 11.09 -17.60 19.66
N SER A 99 11.74 -18.73 19.91
CA SER A 99 13.19 -18.90 19.81
C SER A 99 13.52 -20.13 18.96
N SER A 100 14.68 -20.15 18.35
CA SER A 100 15.17 -21.29 17.58
C SER A 100 16.70 -21.25 17.48
N SER A 101 17.33 -22.41 17.43
CA SER A 101 18.76 -22.54 17.15
C SER A 101 19.08 -22.47 15.65
N GLU A 102 18.06 -22.59 14.79
CA GLU A 102 18.16 -22.49 13.34
C GLU A 102 17.32 -21.30 12.82
N PRO A 103 17.66 -20.75 11.64
CA PRO A 103 16.85 -19.72 11.04
C PRO A 103 15.39 -20.13 10.88
N THR A 104 14.51 -19.47 11.59
CA THR A 104 13.08 -19.82 11.65
C THR A 104 12.24 -18.57 11.64
N VAL A 105 11.12 -18.59 10.92
CA VAL A 105 10.13 -17.51 10.91
C VAL A 105 8.82 -17.98 11.48
N TYR A 106 8.34 -17.25 12.49
CA TYR A 106 6.98 -17.35 13.00
C TYR A 106 6.14 -16.27 12.33
N LEU A 107 5.19 -16.66 11.51
CA LEU A 107 4.32 -15.74 10.77
C LEU A 107 2.93 -15.75 11.38
N CYS A 108 2.44 -14.57 11.77
CA CYS A 108 1.07 -14.40 12.26
C CYS A 108 0.32 -13.42 11.34
N GLN A 109 -0.89 -13.79 10.94
CA GLN A 109 -1.75 -13.00 10.08
C GLN A 109 -3.19 -13.14 10.57
N LYS A 110 -3.95 -12.05 10.53
CA LYS A 110 -5.37 -12.04 10.94
C LYS A 110 -5.59 -12.65 12.35
N GLY A 111 -4.65 -12.42 13.27
CA GLY A 111 -4.71 -12.95 14.65
C GLY A 111 -4.40 -14.44 14.77
N THR A 112 -4.00 -15.13 13.70
CA THR A 112 -3.62 -16.54 13.72
C THR A 112 -2.14 -16.68 13.37
N CYS A 113 -1.43 -17.46 14.18
CA CYS A 113 -0.03 -17.81 13.91
C CYS A 113 0.03 -19.14 13.17
N HIS A 114 0.77 -19.17 12.08
CA HIS A 114 1.07 -20.39 11.34
C HIS A 114 2.15 -21.22 12.05
N PRO A 115 2.26 -22.51 11.77
CA PRO A 115 3.43 -23.30 12.15
C PRO A 115 4.71 -22.61 11.68
N PRO A 116 5.79 -22.60 12.49
CA PRO A 116 7.04 -21.98 12.11
C PRO A 116 7.64 -22.61 10.87
N VAL A 117 8.31 -21.81 10.07
CA VAL A 117 8.96 -22.23 8.82
C VAL A 117 10.44 -21.84 8.83
N ASN A 118 11.27 -22.63 8.17
CA ASN A 118 12.73 -22.49 8.14
C ASN A 118 13.30 -22.36 6.72
N THR A 119 12.45 -22.20 5.71
CA THR A 119 12.87 -22.02 4.33
C THR A 119 12.11 -20.88 3.66
N SER A 120 12.77 -20.16 2.74
CA SER A 120 12.17 -19.09 1.97
C SER A 120 10.97 -19.56 1.15
N LYS A 121 11.02 -20.78 0.60
CA LYS A 121 9.92 -21.38 -0.16
C LYS A 121 8.68 -21.67 0.71
N ALA A 122 8.89 -22.13 1.94
CA ALA A 122 7.79 -22.37 2.88
C ALA A 122 7.16 -21.05 3.34
N LEU A 123 7.98 -20.03 3.62
CA LEU A 123 7.50 -18.69 3.95
C LEU A 123 6.70 -18.07 2.79
N ASP A 124 7.17 -18.19 1.55
CA ASP A 124 6.49 -17.66 0.37
C ASP A 124 5.07 -18.25 0.20
N ARG A 125 4.90 -19.53 0.53
CA ARG A 125 3.57 -20.18 0.50
C ARG A 125 2.64 -19.69 1.60
N LEU A 126 3.16 -19.29 2.76
CA LEU A 126 2.36 -18.75 3.87
C LEU A 126 1.99 -17.29 3.65
N LEU A 127 2.83 -16.55 2.92
CA LEU A 127 2.55 -15.17 2.58
C LEU A 127 1.43 -15.17 1.54
N GLU A 128 0.18 -14.98 2.00
CA GLU A 128 -0.92 -14.69 1.07
C GLU A 128 -0.52 -13.48 0.23
N ARG A 129 -0.18 -13.72 -1.02
CA ARG A 129 0.00 -12.61 -1.96
C ARG A 129 -1.36 -12.01 -2.19
N PRO A 130 -1.53 -10.68 -2.05
CA PRO A 130 -2.74 -10.06 -2.56
C PRO A 130 -2.86 -10.53 -4.01
N GLN A 131 -4.02 -11.07 -4.38
CA GLN A 131 -4.32 -11.28 -5.80
C GLN A 131 -3.89 -10.00 -6.51
N GLU A 132 -3.13 -10.13 -7.59
CA GLU A 132 -2.80 -8.99 -8.41
C GLU A 132 -4.12 -8.28 -8.69
N ILE A 133 -4.39 -7.22 -7.94
CA ILE A 133 -5.39 -6.26 -8.35
C ILE A 133 -4.72 -5.62 -9.56
N ARG A 134 -4.96 -6.21 -10.73
CA ARG A 134 -4.72 -5.52 -11.99
C ARG A 134 -5.69 -4.35 -11.97
N LEU A 135 -5.24 -3.27 -11.39
CA LEU A 135 -5.87 -1.98 -11.59
C LEU A 135 -5.72 -1.72 -13.09
N ASN A 136 -6.74 -2.05 -13.86
CA ASN A 136 -6.88 -1.67 -15.26
C ASN A 136 -7.09 -0.15 -15.39
N ILE A 137 -6.46 0.62 -14.48
CA ILE A 137 -6.48 2.09 -14.47
C ILE A 137 -6.03 2.62 -15.84
N PHE A 138 -5.10 1.94 -16.49
CA PHE A 138 -4.65 2.33 -17.81
C PHE A 138 -5.68 2.02 -18.92
N ASP A 139 -6.45 0.95 -18.81
CA ASP A 139 -7.50 0.62 -19.77
C ASP A 139 -8.74 1.48 -19.56
N GLU A 140 -9.11 1.80 -18.32
CA GLU A 140 -10.20 2.75 -18.04
C GLU A 140 -9.82 4.17 -18.41
N ASN A 141 -8.59 4.62 -18.13
CA ASN A 141 -8.11 5.92 -18.57
C ASN A 141 -8.03 6.02 -20.10
N LYS A 142 -7.68 4.93 -20.78
CA LYS A 142 -7.67 4.90 -22.26
C LYS A 142 -9.09 4.96 -22.82
N LYS A 143 -10.05 4.26 -22.22
CA LYS A 143 -11.47 4.36 -22.58
C LYS A 143 -12.02 5.76 -22.30
N ASN A 144 -11.74 6.33 -21.14
CA ASN A 144 -12.18 7.68 -20.78
C ASN A 144 -11.53 8.75 -21.67
N ALA A 145 -10.27 8.60 -22.04
CA ALA A 145 -9.60 9.48 -22.99
C ALA A 145 -10.19 9.38 -24.41
N GLN A 146 -10.61 8.19 -24.84
CA GLN A 146 -11.33 8.01 -26.11
C GLN A 146 -12.72 8.67 -26.08
N ILE A 147 -13.50 8.46 -25.00
CA ILE A 147 -14.82 9.07 -24.83
C ILE A 147 -14.71 10.60 -24.87
N LEU A 148 -13.75 11.18 -24.13
CA LEU A 148 -13.49 12.62 -24.13
C LEU A 148 -13.05 13.14 -25.51
N GLY A 149 -12.24 12.36 -26.23
CA GLY A 149 -11.82 12.67 -27.59
C GLY A 149 -13.00 12.65 -28.59
N ASP A 150 -13.90 11.70 -28.47
CA ASP A 150 -15.09 11.59 -29.31
C ASP A 150 -16.10 12.70 -29.01
N GLU A 151 -16.31 13.05 -27.73
CA GLU A 151 -17.16 14.17 -27.33
C GLU A 151 -16.61 15.50 -27.85
N GLN A 152 -15.30 15.73 -27.78
CA GLN A 152 -14.66 16.93 -28.30
C GLN A 152 -14.76 17.02 -29.81
N ASN A 153 -14.59 15.92 -30.53
CA ASN A 153 -14.76 15.86 -31.97
C ASN A 153 -16.22 16.08 -32.38
N ASN A 154 -17.19 15.54 -31.67
CA ASN A 154 -18.61 15.76 -31.90
C ASN A 154 -18.98 17.21 -31.65
N PHE A 155 -18.46 17.86 -30.62
CA PHE A 155 -18.66 19.29 -30.36
C PHE A 155 -18.07 20.16 -31.48
N LEU A 156 -16.85 19.89 -31.93
CA LEU A 156 -16.20 20.62 -32.99
C LEU A 156 -16.95 20.48 -34.33
N ASN A 157 -17.46 19.28 -34.63
CA ASN A 157 -18.26 19.01 -35.79
C ASN A 157 -19.62 19.75 -35.75
N ALA A 158 -20.28 19.75 -34.60
CA ALA A 158 -21.52 20.50 -34.40
C ALA A 158 -21.31 22.00 -34.53
N MET A 159 -20.24 22.54 -33.96
CA MET A 159 -19.85 23.95 -34.14
C MET A 159 -19.55 24.26 -35.60
N GLY A 160 -18.84 23.40 -36.33
CA GLY A 160 -18.56 23.55 -37.76
C GLY A 160 -19.83 23.64 -38.61
N GLN A 161 -20.84 22.81 -38.31
CA GLN A 161 -22.14 22.87 -38.98
C GLN A 161 -22.91 24.16 -38.69
N ILE A 162 -22.88 24.66 -37.47
CA ILE A 162 -23.49 25.94 -37.09
C ILE A 162 -22.83 27.09 -37.84
N PHE A 163 -21.50 27.13 -37.96
CA PHE A 163 -20.77 28.14 -38.69
C PHE A 163 -21.08 28.11 -40.19
N GLN A 164 -21.22 26.91 -40.79
CA GLN A 164 -21.63 26.78 -42.20
C GLN A 164 -23.06 27.29 -42.46
N GLN A 165 -23.98 27.00 -41.53
CA GLN A 165 -25.38 27.46 -41.64
C GLN A 165 -25.55 28.98 -41.41
N SER A 166 -24.68 29.58 -40.57
CA SER A 166 -24.73 31.00 -40.21
C SER A 166 -24.08 31.93 -41.28
N GLY A 167 -23.49 31.38 -42.35
CA GLY A 167 -22.86 32.16 -43.41
C GLY A 167 -21.61 32.94 -43.00
N ILE A 168 -21.06 32.69 -41.82
CA ILE A 168 -19.85 33.35 -41.31
C ILE A 168 -18.63 32.62 -41.86
N THR A 169 -18.13 33.07 -43.04
CA THR A 169 -16.87 32.58 -43.59
C THR A 169 -15.68 33.31 -42.96
N GLY A 170 -15.37 32.95 -41.73
CA GLY A 170 -14.14 33.39 -41.05
C GLY A 170 -13.01 32.38 -41.29
N LYS A 171 -12.11 32.69 -42.19
CA LYS A 171 -10.88 31.93 -42.40
C LYS A 171 -9.97 32.15 -41.18
N PRO A 172 -9.54 31.11 -40.46
CA PRO A 172 -8.61 31.31 -39.37
C PRO A 172 -7.27 31.81 -39.90
N SER A 173 -6.86 33.00 -39.49
CA SER A 173 -5.53 33.54 -39.80
C SER A 173 -4.48 32.69 -39.10
N GLY A 174 -3.73 31.91 -39.87
CA GLY A 174 -2.59 31.15 -39.41
C GLY A 174 -1.48 32.08 -38.93
N GLY A 175 -1.34 32.22 -37.61
CA GLY A 175 -0.18 32.86 -36.98
C GLY A 175 1.04 31.98 -37.18
N LYS A 176 1.89 32.32 -38.16
CA LYS A 176 3.27 31.81 -38.24
C LYS A 176 4.07 32.40 -37.10
N GLY A 177 4.32 31.63 -36.02
CA GLY A 177 5.36 31.93 -35.06
C GLY A 177 6.72 31.70 -35.71
N LYS A 178 7.49 32.76 -35.84
CA LYS A 178 8.91 32.71 -36.22
C LYS A 178 9.77 32.49 -34.98
N SER A 179 10.75 31.58 -35.18
CA SER A 179 12.06 31.40 -34.51
C SER A 179 12.07 31.39 -32.99
#